data_19085b88419b4ab99f8e2f591451372e
#
_entry.id   19085b88419b4ab99f8e2f591451372e
#
_cell.length_a   1.000
_cell.length_b   1.000
_cell.length_c   1.000
_cell.angle_alpha   90.00
_cell.angle_beta   90.00
_cell.angle_gamma   90.00
#
_symmetry.space_group_name_H-M   'P 1'
#
loop_
_entity.id
_entity.type
_entity.pdbx_description
1 polymer ?
#
loop_
_entity_poly.entity_id
_entity_poly.type
_entity_poly.pdbx_seq_one_letter_code
_entity_poly.pdbx_strand_id
1 'polypeptide(L)'
;PLWEEKVRVDANATFSRNRISNYTAWFDQYDNQENYAWMGQISKDYGSTNISYSPDVISAVGLTWQPGKAFYMNLLGKYVSKQFLDNTSDESKSIDAYFVSNLSAGYTFRKTRMGEIDLQLYVNNLLNSAYVANGWAATDSFTDGSTIHWIGYYPQATRNIMARLTISF
;
A
#
# COMPACT_ATOMS: atom_id res chain seq x y z
N PRO A 1 -22.20 -29.73 21.34
CA PRO A 1 -22.35 -28.31 21.57
C PRO A 1 -21.37 -27.60 20.70
N LEU A 2 -21.89 -27.15 19.57
CA LEU A 2 -21.11 -26.41 18.61
C LEU A 2 -21.03 -24.99 19.15
N TRP A 3 -19.88 -24.60 19.66
CA TRP A 3 -19.50 -23.20 19.81
C TRP A 3 -19.46 -22.65 18.41
N GLU A 4 -20.55 -22.03 17.93
CA GLU A 4 -20.52 -21.19 16.76
C GLU A 4 -19.59 -20.03 17.14
N GLU A 5 -18.41 -19.97 16.53
CA GLU A 5 -17.44 -18.92 16.76
C GLU A 5 -18.07 -17.59 16.34
N LYS A 6 -18.54 -16.82 17.30
CA LYS A 6 -19.16 -15.51 17.07
C LYS A 6 -18.11 -14.44 16.78
N VAL A 7 -16.88 -14.70 17.13
CA VAL A 7 -15.74 -13.80 16.94
C VAL A 7 -14.55 -14.62 16.45
N ARG A 8 -13.92 -14.16 15.37
CA ARG A 8 -12.67 -14.71 14.84
C ARG A 8 -11.66 -13.58 14.67
N VAL A 9 -10.42 -13.84 15.08
CA VAL A 9 -9.28 -12.94 14.84
C VAL A 9 -8.28 -13.68 13.96
N ASP A 10 -7.92 -13.04 12.85
CA ASP A 10 -6.88 -13.51 11.95
C ASP A 10 -5.74 -12.48 11.96
N ALA A 11 -4.51 -12.92 12.09
CA ALA A 11 -3.35 -12.04 12.05
C ALA A 11 -2.21 -12.67 11.25
N ASN A 12 -1.50 -11.85 10.50
CA ASN A 12 -0.26 -12.23 9.86
C ASN A 12 0.76 -11.10 9.95
N ALA A 13 2.04 -11.45 9.94
CA ALA A 13 3.14 -10.52 9.84
C ALA A 13 4.28 -11.16 9.05
N THR A 14 4.85 -10.38 8.15
CA THR A 14 6.04 -10.73 7.40
C THR A 14 7.15 -9.76 7.79
N PHE A 15 8.29 -10.30 8.18
CA PHE A 15 9.52 -9.55 8.43
C PHE A 15 10.53 -9.96 7.37
N SER A 16 11.10 -9.00 6.69
CA SER A 16 12.07 -9.24 5.63
C SER A 16 13.20 -8.23 5.72
N ARG A 17 14.36 -8.60 5.16
CA ARG A 17 15.50 -7.69 5.00
C ARG A 17 16.15 -7.98 3.66
N ASN A 18 15.69 -7.27 2.65
CA ASN A 18 16.10 -7.47 1.27
C ASN A 18 17.15 -6.42 0.89
N ARG A 19 18.35 -6.85 0.54
CA ARG A 19 19.50 -6.00 0.25
C ARG A 19 20.15 -6.38 -1.06
N ILE A 20 20.71 -5.39 -1.76
CA ILE A 20 21.63 -5.58 -2.87
C ILE A 20 23.03 -5.27 -2.35
N SER A 21 23.95 -6.21 -2.53
CA SER A 21 25.38 -5.99 -2.23
C SER A 21 26.07 -5.40 -3.45
N ASN A 22 26.97 -4.43 -3.22
CA ASN A 22 27.76 -3.79 -4.27
C ASN A 22 26.89 -3.21 -5.40
N TYR A 23 25.84 -2.47 -5.02
CA TYR A 23 24.94 -1.84 -5.99
C TYR A 23 25.62 -0.65 -6.67
N THR A 24 25.69 -0.68 -7.99
CA THR A 24 26.11 0.43 -8.84
C THR A 24 24.91 0.94 -9.61
N ALA A 25 24.56 2.21 -9.44
CA ALA A 25 23.53 2.88 -10.23
C ALA A 25 24.16 3.61 -11.42
N TRP A 26 23.42 3.67 -12.52
CA TRP A 26 23.78 4.40 -13.72
C TRP A 26 22.79 5.54 -13.92
N PHE A 27 23.30 6.74 -14.19
CA PHE A 27 22.49 7.94 -14.39
C PHE A 27 22.84 8.57 -15.72
N ASP A 28 21.83 9.08 -16.41
CA ASP A 28 22.02 9.92 -17.56
C ASP A 28 22.67 11.24 -17.13
N GLN A 29 23.68 11.67 -17.87
CA GLN A 29 24.37 12.92 -17.65
C GLN A 29 24.04 13.91 -18.75
N TYR A 30 23.75 15.13 -18.35
CA TYR A 30 23.44 16.25 -19.21
C TYR A 30 24.46 17.39 -19.05
N ASP A 31 24.59 18.27 -20.05
CA ASP A 31 25.51 19.39 -20.01
C ASP A 31 25.15 20.40 -18.89
N ASN A 32 23.90 20.88 -18.89
CA ASN A 32 23.36 21.82 -17.91
C ASN A 32 21.84 21.76 -17.88
N GLN A 33 21.22 22.46 -16.91
CA GLN A 33 19.77 22.45 -16.70
C GLN A 33 18.98 23.28 -17.75
N GLU A 34 19.63 24.12 -18.51
CA GLU A 34 18.98 24.95 -19.52
C GLU A 34 18.87 24.24 -20.87
N ASN A 35 19.95 23.57 -21.27
CA ASN A 35 20.08 22.99 -22.61
C ASN A 35 19.72 21.51 -22.64
N TYR A 36 19.96 20.76 -21.52
CA TYR A 36 19.68 19.32 -21.39
C TYR A 36 20.28 18.48 -22.53
N ALA A 37 21.43 18.84 -23.05
CA ALA A 37 22.11 18.00 -24.05
C ALA A 37 22.67 16.77 -23.37
N TRP A 38 22.30 15.60 -23.85
CA TRP A 38 22.75 14.33 -23.30
C TRP A 38 24.25 14.13 -23.56
N MET A 39 24.99 13.86 -22.50
CA MET A 39 26.47 13.73 -22.47
C MET A 39 26.94 12.28 -22.25
N GLY A 40 26.01 11.33 -22.09
CA GLY A 40 26.31 9.93 -21.80
C GLY A 40 25.77 9.49 -20.45
N GLN A 41 26.35 8.45 -19.90
CA GLN A 41 25.98 7.93 -18.58
C GLN A 41 27.17 7.94 -17.62
N ILE A 42 26.89 8.21 -16.35
CA ILE A 42 27.81 8.07 -15.25
C ILE A 42 27.35 6.99 -14.29
N SER A 43 28.29 6.34 -13.63
CA SER A 43 27.99 5.36 -12.60
C SER A 43 28.34 5.88 -11.22
N LYS A 44 27.60 5.39 -10.20
CA LYS A 44 27.88 5.66 -8.79
C LYS A 44 27.68 4.38 -7.98
N ASP A 45 28.69 4.06 -7.17
CA ASP A 45 28.67 2.92 -6.28
C ASP A 45 28.05 3.29 -4.93
N TYR A 46 27.05 2.51 -4.51
CA TYR A 46 26.30 2.72 -3.27
C TYR A 46 26.62 1.68 -2.19
N GLY A 47 27.38 0.64 -2.52
CA GLY A 47 27.66 -0.46 -1.59
C GLY A 47 26.42 -1.33 -1.34
N SER A 48 26.06 -1.53 -0.07
CA SER A 48 24.88 -2.35 0.28
C SER A 48 23.64 -1.47 0.44
N THR A 49 22.62 -1.73 -0.36
CA THR A 49 21.39 -0.93 -0.42
C THR A 49 20.13 -1.78 -0.20
N ASN A 50 19.00 -1.14 0.07
CA ASN A 50 17.68 -1.78 0.09
C ASN A 50 17.20 -2.02 -1.34
N ILE A 51 16.44 -3.10 -1.53
CA ILE A 51 15.71 -3.31 -2.77
C ILE A 51 14.49 -2.37 -2.77
N SER A 52 14.25 -1.71 -3.91
CA SER A 52 13.06 -0.88 -4.11
C SER A 52 11.78 -1.67 -3.90
N TYR A 53 10.73 -1.02 -3.39
CA TYR A 53 9.41 -1.60 -3.11
C TYR A 53 9.45 -2.85 -2.23
N SER A 54 10.44 -2.95 -1.37
CA SER A 54 10.62 -4.09 -0.47
C SER A 54 10.62 -3.62 0.99
N PRO A 55 9.43 -3.40 1.58
CA PRO A 55 9.31 -2.97 2.97
C PRO A 55 9.79 -4.07 3.93
N ASP A 56 10.43 -3.68 5.03
CA ASP A 56 10.94 -4.62 6.03
C ASP A 56 9.81 -5.32 6.82
N VAL A 57 8.64 -4.68 6.93
CA VAL A 57 7.49 -5.21 7.67
C VAL A 57 6.21 -5.00 6.88
N ILE A 58 5.46 -6.09 6.69
CA ILE A 58 4.07 -6.06 6.22
C ILE A 58 3.25 -6.88 7.22
N SER A 59 2.19 -6.30 7.77
CA SER A 59 1.30 -7.01 8.67
C SER A 59 -0.16 -6.69 8.42
N ALA A 60 -1.03 -7.63 8.75
CA ALA A 60 -2.46 -7.44 8.72
C ALA A 60 -3.13 -8.13 9.91
N VAL A 61 -4.20 -7.53 10.39
CA VAL A 61 -5.08 -8.08 11.42
C VAL A 61 -6.52 -7.95 10.99
N GLY A 62 -7.25 -9.05 11.06
CA GLY A 62 -8.67 -9.13 10.76
C GLY A 62 -9.46 -9.50 12.01
N LEU A 63 -10.58 -8.84 12.23
CA LEU A 63 -11.57 -9.18 13.23
C LEU A 63 -12.91 -9.45 12.53
N THR A 64 -13.41 -10.66 12.62
CA THR A 64 -14.74 -11.03 12.15
C THR A 64 -15.64 -11.21 13.35
N TRP A 65 -16.80 -10.56 13.35
CA TRP A 65 -17.86 -10.75 14.32
C TRP A 65 -19.15 -11.17 13.63
N GLN A 66 -19.66 -12.34 14.00
CA GLN A 66 -20.87 -12.92 13.43
C GLN A 66 -21.75 -13.47 14.55
N PRO A 67 -22.55 -12.60 15.23
CA PRO A 67 -23.35 -13.01 16.39
C PRO A 67 -24.47 -13.99 16.06
N GLY A 68 -24.80 -14.18 14.77
CA GLY A 68 -25.82 -15.09 14.28
C GLY A 68 -25.74 -15.24 12.75
N LYS A 69 -26.71 -15.97 12.18
CA LYS A 69 -26.72 -16.30 10.75
C LYS A 69 -27.09 -15.15 9.82
N ALA A 70 -27.63 -14.05 10.35
CA ALA A 70 -28.13 -12.94 9.56
C ALA A 70 -27.15 -11.77 9.48
N PHE A 71 -26.29 -11.57 10.45
CA PHE A 71 -25.39 -10.41 10.54
C PHE A 71 -23.95 -10.85 10.60
N TYR A 72 -23.10 -10.13 9.89
CA TYR A 72 -21.64 -10.19 10.05
C TYR A 72 -21.01 -8.80 9.97
N MET A 73 -19.86 -8.66 10.57
CA MET A 73 -19.00 -7.50 10.50
C MET A 73 -17.53 -7.94 10.42
N ASN A 74 -16.78 -7.34 9.51
CA ASN A 74 -15.35 -7.58 9.39
C ASN A 74 -14.61 -6.24 9.48
N LEU A 75 -13.61 -6.17 10.34
CA LEU A 75 -12.67 -5.07 10.42
C LEU A 75 -11.29 -5.61 10.02
N LEU A 76 -10.66 -5.00 9.03
CA LEU A 76 -9.32 -5.33 8.56
C LEU A 76 -8.40 -4.14 8.74
N GLY A 77 -7.27 -4.32 9.42
CA GLY A 77 -6.17 -3.39 9.49
C GLY A 77 -4.96 -3.93 8.72
N LYS A 78 -4.27 -3.08 7.97
CA LYS A 78 -3.03 -3.40 7.25
C LYS A 78 -1.98 -2.33 7.53
N TYR A 79 -0.79 -2.77 7.89
CA TYR A 79 0.40 -1.93 8.06
C TYR A 79 1.46 -2.33 7.04
N VAL A 80 2.11 -1.32 6.47
CA VAL A 80 3.29 -1.48 5.60
C VAL A 80 4.34 -0.49 6.08
N SER A 81 5.56 -0.98 6.33
CA SER A 81 6.68 -0.11 6.72
C SER A 81 7.19 0.71 5.54
N LYS A 82 8.05 1.68 5.84
CA LYS A 82 8.73 2.50 4.83
C LYS A 82 9.38 1.63 3.75
N GLN A 83 9.34 2.11 2.52
CA GLN A 83 9.98 1.48 1.36
C GLN A 83 10.62 2.54 0.46
N PHE A 84 11.63 2.16 -0.29
CA PHE A 84 12.32 3.05 -1.23
C PHE A 84 11.74 2.95 -2.64
N LEU A 85 11.79 4.03 -3.39
CA LEU A 85 11.30 4.09 -4.78
C LEU A 85 12.33 3.54 -5.77
N ASP A 86 13.62 3.60 -5.42
CA ASP A 86 14.72 3.04 -6.20
C ASP A 86 15.69 2.25 -5.30
N ASN A 87 16.71 1.66 -5.90
CA ASN A 87 17.68 0.83 -5.21
C ASN A 87 18.85 1.64 -4.61
N THR A 88 18.78 2.95 -4.52
CA THR A 88 19.88 3.78 -3.98
C THR A 88 19.84 3.90 -2.47
N SER A 89 18.74 3.52 -1.82
CA SER A 89 18.47 3.76 -0.39
C SER A 89 18.48 5.24 0.00
N ASP A 90 18.17 6.11 -0.93
CA ASP A 90 18.05 7.54 -0.70
C ASP A 90 16.75 7.85 0.05
N GLU A 91 16.85 8.44 1.24
CA GLU A 91 15.71 8.77 2.09
C GLU A 91 14.74 9.76 1.41
N SER A 92 15.24 10.63 0.55
CA SER A 92 14.39 11.55 -0.22
C SER A 92 13.50 10.85 -1.23
N LYS A 93 13.85 9.62 -1.63
CA LYS A 93 13.14 8.78 -2.59
C LYS A 93 12.46 7.61 -1.90
N SER A 94 11.69 7.90 -0.86
CA SER A 94 11.01 6.87 -0.07
C SER A 94 9.51 7.14 0.04
N ILE A 95 8.78 6.10 0.35
CA ILE A 95 7.37 6.14 0.74
C ILE A 95 7.32 5.85 2.24
N ASP A 96 6.67 6.73 3.00
CA ASP A 96 6.50 6.57 4.44
C ASP A 96 5.68 5.33 4.78
N ALA A 97 5.91 4.81 5.98
CA ALA A 97 5.08 3.74 6.52
C ALA A 97 3.62 4.20 6.64
N TYR A 98 2.69 3.29 6.37
CA TYR A 98 1.27 3.60 6.48
C TYR A 98 0.47 2.49 7.14
N PHE A 99 -0.64 2.88 7.74
CA PHE A 99 -1.68 1.99 8.23
C PHE A 99 -3.02 2.37 7.60
N VAL A 100 -3.72 1.37 7.08
CA VAL A 100 -5.07 1.53 6.54
C VAL A 100 -6.01 0.49 7.13
N SER A 101 -7.25 0.87 7.40
CA SER A 101 -8.28 -0.03 7.91
C SER A 101 -9.54 0.03 7.08
N ASN A 102 -10.19 -1.11 6.90
CA ASN A 102 -11.43 -1.27 6.16
C ASN A 102 -12.46 -1.96 7.05
N LEU A 103 -13.70 -1.50 6.97
CA LEU A 103 -14.84 -2.11 7.64
C LEU A 103 -15.82 -2.61 6.59
N SER A 104 -16.30 -3.83 6.74
CA SER A 104 -17.47 -4.32 6.01
C SER A 104 -18.48 -4.91 6.99
N ALA A 105 -19.76 -4.69 6.72
CA ALA A 105 -20.85 -5.29 7.48
C ALA A 105 -21.97 -5.71 6.54
N GLY A 106 -22.65 -6.77 6.86
CA GLY A 106 -23.77 -7.25 6.07
C GLY A 106 -24.89 -7.81 6.94
N TYR A 107 -26.11 -7.69 6.43
CA TYR A 107 -27.31 -8.24 7.03
C TYR A 107 -28.20 -8.91 5.99
N THR A 108 -28.54 -10.15 6.24
CA THR A 108 -29.40 -10.96 5.37
C THR A 108 -30.81 -11.06 5.98
N PHE A 109 -31.78 -10.43 5.32
CA PHE A 109 -33.21 -10.54 5.63
C PHE A 109 -33.76 -11.78 4.96
N ARG A 110 -34.06 -12.79 5.73
CA ARG A 110 -34.65 -14.05 5.26
C ARG A 110 -36.16 -13.98 5.32
N LYS A 111 -36.83 -14.70 4.42
CA LYS A 111 -38.30 -14.83 4.39
C LYS A 111 -39.02 -13.48 4.19
N THR A 112 -38.54 -12.63 3.31
CA THR A 112 -39.29 -11.46 2.86
C THR A 112 -40.30 -11.86 1.77
N ARG A 113 -41.25 -10.97 1.44
CA ARG A 113 -42.17 -11.18 0.30
C ARG A 113 -41.46 -11.21 -1.05
N MET A 114 -40.25 -10.67 -1.11
CA MET A 114 -39.41 -10.58 -2.31
C MET A 114 -38.31 -11.66 -2.35
N GLY A 115 -38.35 -12.65 -1.45
CA GLY A 115 -37.28 -13.64 -1.30
C GLY A 115 -36.28 -13.27 -0.19
N GLU A 116 -35.03 -13.63 -0.38
CA GLU A 116 -33.92 -13.26 0.53
C GLU A 116 -33.29 -11.93 0.06
N ILE A 117 -33.15 -10.99 0.99
CA ILE A 117 -32.51 -9.69 0.73
C ILE A 117 -31.22 -9.60 1.52
N ASP A 118 -30.08 -9.38 0.85
CA ASP A 118 -28.77 -9.17 1.45
C ASP A 118 -28.31 -7.73 1.25
N LEU A 119 -28.11 -7.02 2.35
CA LEU A 119 -27.58 -5.66 2.37
C LEU A 119 -26.16 -5.68 2.92
N GLN A 120 -25.22 -5.12 2.16
CA GLN A 120 -23.81 -5.01 2.54
C GLN A 120 -23.35 -3.56 2.50
N LEU A 121 -22.55 -3.17 3.50
CA LEU A 121 -21.89 -1.88 3.59
C LEU A 121 -20.38 -2.09 3.65
N TYR A 122 -19.65 -1.31 2.87
CA TYR A 122 -18.20 -1.26 2.85
C TYR A 122 -17.73 0.15 3.15
N VAL A 123 -16.87 0.31 4.14
CA VAL A 123 -16.18 1.56 4.45
C VAL A 123 -14.68 1.32 4.26
N ASN A 124 -14.16 1.73 3.13
CA ASN A 124 -12.73 1.66 2.85
C ASN A 124 -12.02 2.85 3.49
N ASN A 125 -10.81 2.62 3.97
CA ASN A 125 -10.01 3.60 4.67
C ASN A 125 -10.80 4.24 5.83
N LEU A 126 -11.25 3.41 6.77
CA LEU A 126 -12.12 3.79 7.90
C LEU A 126 -11.57 4.98 8.71
N LEU A 127 -10.25 5.03 8.91
CA LEU A 127 -9.59 6.10 9.66
C LEU A 127 -9.36 7.37 8.84
N ASN A 128 -9.69 7.36 7.55
CA ASN A 128 -9.47 8.47 6.63
C ASN A 128 -8.00 8.93 6.52
N SER A 129 -7.09 7.98 6.58
CA SER A 129 -5.66 8.25 6.48
C SER A 129 -5.29 8.70 5.06
N ALA A 130 -4.55 9.79 4.93
CA ALA A 130 -3.91 10.14 3.68
C ALA A 130 -2.61 9.32 3.59
N TYR A 131 -2.46 8.52 2.55
CA TYR A 131 -1.26 7.69 2.36
C TYR A 131 -0.94 7.46 0.89
N VAL A 132 0.32 7.11 0.65
CA VAL A 132 0.86 6.74 -0.65
C VAL A 132 1.27 5.27 -0.58
N ALA A 133 0.86 4.47 -1.55
CA ALA A 133 1.23 3.06 -1.62
C ALA A 133 2.23 2.75 -2.74
N ASN A 134 2.42 3.68 -3.68
CA ASN A 134 3.29 3.53 -4.83
C ASN A 134 3.76 4.91 -5.34
N GLY A 135 4.85 4.92 -6.12
CA GLY A 135 5.42 6.12 -6.70
C GLY A 135 6.46 5.76 -7.74
N TRP A 136 7.26 6.72 -8.14
CA TRP A 136 8.45 6.52 -8.98
C TRP A 136 9.49 7.57 -8.64
N ALA A 137 10.74 7.27 -8.91
CA ALA A 137 11.84 8.23 -8.80
C ALA A 137 12.78 8.08 -10.00
N ALA A 138 13.32 9.23 -10.44
CA ALA A 138 14.41 9.30 -11.42
C ALA A 138 15.43 10.34 -10.96
N THR A 139 16.64 10.27 -11.50
CA THR A 139 17.71 11.21 -11.18
C THR A 139 18.44 11.58 -12.47
N ASP A 140 18.50 12.87 -12.75
CA ASP A 140 19.37 13.43 -13.78
C ASP A 140 20.63 13.98 -13.13
N SER A 141 21.77 13.74 -13.75
CA SER A 141 23.07 14.27 -13.34
C SER A 141 23.56 15.30 -14.35
N PHE A 142 24.34 16.27 -13.89
CA PHE A 142 24.89 17.31 -14.75
C PHE A 142 26.43 17.33 -14.70
N THR A 143 27.03 17.91 -15.75
CA THR A 143 28.52 17.97 -15.85
C THR A 143 29.16 18.82 -14.77
N ASP A 144 28.41 19.73 -14.13
CA ASP A 144 28.85 20.52 -12.99
C ASP A 144 28.80 19.75 -11.65
N GLY A 145 28.35 18.48 -11.67
CA GLY A 145 28.19 17.63 -10.50
C GLY A 145 26.88 17.80 -9.75
N SER A 146 25.99 18.69 -10.19
CA SER A 146 24.65 18.80 -9.61
C SER A 146 23.74 17.66 -10.06
N THR A 147 22.64 17.44 -9.31
CA THR A 147 21.64 16.43 -9.63
C THR A 147 20.23 16.98 -9.42
N ILE A 148 19.30 16.55 -10.24
CA ILE A 148 17.86 16.76 -10.04
C ILE A 148 17.20 15.42 -9.77
N HIS A 149 16.40 15.35 -8.70
CA HIS A 149 15.57 14.20 -8.39
C HIS A 149 14.13 14.47 -8.81
N TRP A 150 13.60 13.61 -9.65
CA TRP A 150 12.21 13.58 -10.05
C TRP A 150 11.49 12.53 -9.23
N ILE A 151 10.46 12.94 -8.52
CA ILE A 151 9.69 12.03 -7.65
C ILE A 151 8.20 12.24 -7.91
N GLY A 152 7.51 11.14 -8.20
CA GLY A 152 6.07 11.13 -8.35
C GLY A 152 5.44 10.12 -7.41
N TYR A 153 4.39 10.52 -6.69
CA TYR A 153 3.64 9.68 -5.79
C TYR A 153 2.24 9.39 -6.33
N TYR A 154 1.72 8.20 -6.07
CA TYR A 154 0.35 7.82 -6.37
C TYR A 154 -0.49 7.77 -5.08
N PRO A 155 -1.12 8.90 -4.68
CA PRO A 155 -1.95 8.94 -3.49
C PRO A 155 -3.12 7.96 -3.59
N GLN A 156 -3.43 7.34 -2.49
CA GLN A 156 -4.55 6.43 -2.39
C GLN A 156 -5.82 7.18 -1.98
N ALA A 157 -6.98 6.59 -2.32
CA ALA A 157 -8.26 7.17 -1.98
C ALA A 157 -8.41 7.33 -0.46
N THR A 158 -8.93 8.45 -0.04
CA THR A 158 -9.39 8.69 1.32
C THR A 158 -10.62 7.83 1.61
N ARG A 159 -11.28 8.01 2.78
CA ARG A 159 -12.46 7.23 3.14
C ARG A 159 -13.51 7.27 2.04
N ASN A 160 -13.96 6.09 1.63
CA ASN A 160 -15.08 5.95 0.71
C ASN A 160 -16.04 4.87 1.22
N ILE A 161 -17.31 5.02 0.88
CA ILE A 161 -18.39 4.16 1.35
C ILE A 161 -19.11 3.60 0.14
N MET A 162 -19.33 2.29 0.14
CA MET A 162 -20.12 1.59 -0.87
C MET A 162 -21.20 0.76 -0.19
N ALA A 163 -22.37 0.68 -0.81
CA ALA A 163 -23.45 -0.21 -0.40
C ALA A 163 -23.82 -1.16 -1.55
N ARG A 164 -24.11 -2.41 -1.20
CA ARG A 164 -24.59 -3.43 -2.12
C ARG A 164 -25.89 -4.00 -1.62
N LEU A 165 -26.88 -4.09 -2.51
CA LEU A 165 -28.16 -4.77 -2.28
C LEU A 165 -28.24 -5.95 -3.23
N THR A 166 -28.54 -7.14 -2.71
CA THR A 166 -28.79 -8.35 -3.50
C THR A 166 -30.15 -8.92 -3.12
N ILE A 167 -30.98 -9.24 -4.12
CA ILE A 167 -32.30 -9.86 -3.93
C ILE A 167 -32.26 -11.20 -4.64
N SER A 168 -32.57 -12.29 -3.91
CA SER A 168 -32.64 -13.64 -4.42
C SER A 168 -34.06 -14.18 -4.26
N PHE A 169 -34.68 -14.52 -5.40
CA PHE A 169 -36.07 -14.98 -5.48
C PHE A 169 -36.18 -16.49 -5.31
#